data_01b985c8807adad790f21d9e0d0f44dd
#
_entry.id   01b985c8807adad790f21d9e0d0f44dd
#
_cell.length_a   1.000
_cell.length_b   1.000
_cell.length_c   1.000
_cell.angle_alpha   90.00
_cell.angle_beta   90.00
_cell.angle_gamma   90.00
#
_symmetry.space_group_name_H-M   'P 1'
#
loop_
_entity.id
_entity.type
_entity.pdbx_description
1 polymer ?
#
loop_
_entity_poly.entity_id
_entity_poly.type
_entity_poly.pdbx_seq_one_letter_code
_entity_poly.pdbx_strand_id
1 'polypeptide(L)'
;MLGNGVAFNEDSTKDKLGKKFDKTIQQAATDAMNGGAAFCFWNVDHVEEFAATEFVPLYDEDTGALAAGIRFWQVKANKPLRATLYELDGYTEYIKKRDEDMEILQQKRAYKQIIEKSEVGGVQIYDGDNYPSFPIVPLYNVKKQSELIGNRDTIDAYDLMASALVNNIDDANVIYWVIRNAGGMDDIDDQRFIERLKTLHVVHLEGEEQVDQHQVNVPFQASETALARLRNQLFDDFMALDVKEIAGGATTATQIKAAYEPLNAKTDLFEYQVTDCIQGILALIGIEDDPTYTRSMIINQQEMISTMLSAGEFLPQDYITRKVVEILGDIDKVDEILDQREEEEAERYEMAMAMQGVQTDQSENAAETGEQ
;
A
#
# COMPACT_ATOMS: atom_id res chain seq x y z
N MET A 1 -6.28 4.51 0.45
CA MET A 1 -6.21 5.83 1.10
C MET A 1 -5.05 6.66 0.57
N LEU A 2 -3.81 6.43 0.98
CA LEU A 2 -2.66 7.29 0.62
C LEU A 2 -2.12 7.11 -0.82
N GLY A 3 -2.58 6.13 -1.58
CA GLY A 3 -2.12 5.90 -2.96
C GLY A 3 -2.42 7.03 -3.93
N ASN A 4 -3.48 7.80 -3.67
CA ASN A 4 -3.87 8.97 -4.46
C ASN A 4 -3.34 10.29 -3.87
N GLY A 5 -2.48 10.22 -2.84
CA GLY A 5 -2.01 11.37 -2.09
C GLY A 5 -3.05 11.91 -1.10
N VAL A 6 -2.64 12.95 -0.39
CA VAL A 6 -3.47 13.71 0.56
C VAL A 6 -3.93 14.98 -0.14
N ALA A 7 -5.23 15.26 -0.12
CA ALA A 7 -5.79 16.53 -0.57
C ALA A 7 -6.14 17.40 0.65
N PHE A 8 -6.19 18.69 0.45
CA PHE A 8 -6.52 19.70 1.45
C PHE A 8 -7.63 20.60 0.91
N ASN A 9 -8.32 21.32 1.80
CA ASN A 9 -9.35 22.27 1.38
C ASN A 9 -8.74 23.44 0.60
N GLU A 10 -7.50 23.84 0.95
CA GLU A 10 -6.75 24.87 0.25
C GLU A 10 -5.58 24.25 -0.53
N ASP A 11 -5.51 24.45 -1.83
CA ASP A 11 -4.42 23.96 -2.69
C ASP A 11 -3.04 24.49 -2.25
N SER A 12 -2.99 25.69 -1.68
CA SER A 12 -1.76 26.31 -1.16
C SER A 12 -1.13 25.58 0.02
N THR A 13 -1.90 24.80 0.78
CA THR A 13 -1.42 24.03 1.92
C THR A 13 -0.41 22.97 1.48
N LYS A 14 -0.70 22.27 0.40
CA LYS A 14 0.17 21.23 -0.13
C LYS A 14 1.52 21.77 -0.61
N ASP A 15 1.53 22.94 -1.22
CA ASP A 15 2.76 23.59 -1.69
C ASP A 15 3.70 23.94 -0.53
N LYS A 16 3.14 24.31 0.64
CA LYS A 16 3.92 24.65 1.85
C LYS A 16 4.51 23.41 2.56
N LEU A 17 3.93 22.23 2.38
CA LEU A 17 4.39 20.98 3.00
C LEU A 17 5.56 20.32 2.26
N GLY A 18 5.91 20.83 1.08
CA GLY A 18 7.03 20.35 0.26
C GLY A 18 6.63 19.25 -0.74
N LYS A 19 7.36 19.21 -1.85
CA LYS A 19 7.04 18.35 -3.02
C LYS A 19 7.01 16.85 -2.75
N LYS A 20 7.62 16.38 -1.67
CA LYS A 20 7.70 14.95 -1.32
C LYS A 20 6.72 14.55 -0.23
N PHE A 21 5.86 15.44 0.21
CA PHE A 21 4.97 15.24 1.34
C PHE A 21 4.19 13.93 1.25
N ASP A 22 3.46 13.69 0.16
CA ASP A 22 2.65 12.48 -0.02
C ASP A 22 3.48 11.20 0.11
N LYS A 23 4.67 11.19 -0.49
CA LYS A 23 5.58 10.05 -0.42
C LYS A 23 6.09 9.82 1.01
N THR A 24 6.42 10.90 1.72
CA THR A 24 6.91 10.83 3.09
C THR A 24 5.82 10.33 4.03
N ILE A 25 4.59 10.82 3.92
CA ILE A 25 3.44 10.35 4.72
C ILE A 25 3.10 8.89 4.39
N GLN A 26 3.19 8.49 3.12
CA GLN A 26 2.98 7.09 2.74
C GLN A 26 4.05 6.16 3.36
N GLN A 27 5.31 6.60 3.39
CA GLN A 27 6.39 5.86 4.05
C GLN A 27 6.16 5.79 5.55
N ALA A 28 5.86 6.91 6.20
CA ALA A 28 5.55 6.97 7.63
C ALA A 28 4.39 6.05 8.00
N ALA A 29 3.33 6.00 7.18
CA ALA A 29 2.22 5.09 7.39
C ALA A 29 2.64 3.62 7.30
N THR A 30 3.49 3.27 6.33
CA THR A 30 4.02 1.91 6.19
C THR A 30 4.87 1.52 7.39
N ASP A 31 5.75 2.42 7.85
CA ASP A 31 6.64 2.17 8.99
C ASP A 31 5.87 2.15 10.31
N ALA A 32 4.81 2.95 10.46
CA ALA A 32 3.90 2.88 11.59
C ALA A 32 3.16 1.54 11.67
N MET A 33 2.68 1.00 10.56
CA MET A 33 2.05 -0.32 10.52
C MET A 33 3.05 -1.44 10.87
N ASN A 34 4.27 -1.36 10.34
CA ASN A 34 5.31 -2.36 10.56
C ASN A 34 5.93 -2.29 11.96
N GLY A 35 6.23 -1.09 12.43
CA GLY A 35 6.93 -0.84 13.70
C GLY A 35 6.03 -0.46 14.88
N GLY A 36 4.76 -0.17 14.62
CA GLY A 36 3.81 0.34 15.62
C GLY A 36 3.81 1.86 15.74
N ALA A 37 4.87 2.53 15.29
CA ALA A 37 5.01 3.98 15.23
C ALA A 37 6.00 4.39 14.13
N ALA A 38 5.80 5.60 13.60
CA ALA A 38 6.78 6.36 12.82
C ALA A 38 6.78 7.80 13.34
N PHE A 39 7.81 8.56 13.05
CA PHE A 39 7.96 9.90 13.59
C PHE A 39 8.23 10.89 12.45
N CYS A 40 7.35 11.86 12.31
CA CYS A 40 7.42 12.89 11.28
C CYS A 40 8.07 14.14 11.83
N PHE A 41 9.25 14.48 11.38
CA PHE A 41 9.99 15.68 11.73
C PHE A 41 9.71 16.79 10.72
N TRP A 42 9.28 17.95 11.20
CA TRP A 42 9.16 19.13 10.37
C TRP A 42 10.52 19.84 10.26
N ASN A 43 11.13 19.77 9.09
CA ASN A 43 12.44 20.38 8.82
C ASN A 43 12.26 21.64 7.94
N VAL A 44 11.84 22.72 8.57
CA VAL A 44 11.68 24.09 8.02
C VAL A 44 10.74 24.21 6.81
N ASP A 45 10.97 23.42 5.76
CA ASP A 45 10.26 23.51 4.47
C ASP A 45 9.73 22.16 3.96
N HIS A 46 9.96 21.08 4.70
CA HIS A 46 9.51 19.75 4.35
C HIS A 46 9.40 18.82 5.55
N VAL A 47 8.72 17.69 5.35
CA VAL A 47 8.61 16.64 6.34
C VAL A 47 9.67 15.57 6.07
N GLU A 48 10.42 15.19 7.10
CA GLU A 48 11.26 14.01 7.14
C GLU A 48 10.59 12.92 8.00
N GLU A 49 10.78 11.67 7.63
CA GLU A 49 10.26 10.53 8.37
C GLU A 49 11.39 9.77 9.04
N PHE A 50 11.16 9.31 10.27
CA PHE A 50 12.04 8.43 11.03
C PHE A 50 11.27 7.17 11.42
N ALA A 51 11.78 6.03 11.01
CA ALA A 51 11.21 4.75 11.41
C ALA A 51 11.42 4.48 12.91
N ALA A 52 10.56 3.69 13.53
CA ALA A 52 10.70 3.28 14.94
C ALA A 52 12.04 2.58 15.25
N THR A 53 12.70 2.04 14.25
CA THR A 53 14.03 1.41 14.37
C THR A 53 15.20 2.41 14.38
N GLU A 54 14.94 3.67 14.00
CA GLU A 54 15.94 4.73 13.92
C GLU A 54 15.74 5.83 14.95
N PHE A 55 14.61 5.80 15.67
CA PHE A 55 14.21 6.86 16.59
C PHE A 55 13.79 6.33 17.95
N VAL A 56 14.36 6.86 19.01
CA VAL A 56 13.97 6.57 20.40
C VAL A 56 13.23 7.79 20.96
N PRO A 57 11.89 7.68 21.13
CA PRO A 57 11.11 8.75 21.70
C PRO A 57 11.31 8.85 23.21
N LEU A 58 11.37 10.07 23.72
CA LEU A 58 11.42 10.39 25.15
C LEU A 58 10.15 11.16 25.52
N TYR A 59 9.34 10.55 26.37
CA TYR A 59 8.07 11.10 26.79
C TYR A 59 8.21 11.82 28.14
N ASP A 60 7.50 12.89 28.28
CA ASP A 60 7.33 13.56 29.57
C ASP A 60 6.55 12.66 30.54
N GLU A 61 7.04 12.49 31.76
CA GLU A 61 6.49 11.56 32.73
C GLU A 61 5.11 12.01 33.27
N ASP A 62 4.87 13.30 33.30
CA ASP A 62 3.63 13.87 33.87
C ASP A 62 2.51 13.95 32.82
N THR A 63 2.84 14.33 31.62
CA THR A 63 1.86 14.56 30.52
C THR A 63 1.73 13.41 29.57
N GLY A 64 2.74 12.53 29.50
CA GLY A 64 2.84 11.47 28.46
C GLY A 64 3.07 11.99 27.05
N ALA A 65 3.34 13.29 26.89
CA ALA A 65 3.63 13.89 25.59
C ALA A 65 5.07 13.60 25.14
N LEU A 66 5.30 13.56 23.83
CA LEU A 66 6.64 13.43 23.28
C LEU A 66 7.39 14.75 23.52
N ALA A 67 8.42 14.72 24.39
CA ALA A 67 9.16 15.91 24.82
C ALA A 67 10.53 16.03 24.19
N ALA A 68 11.18 14.92 23.86
CA ALA A 68 12.49 14.84 23.24
C ALA A 68 12.62 13.52 22.44
N GLY A 69 13.70 13.36 21.69
CA GLY A 69 13.95 12.09 21.03
C GLY A 69 15.36 12.00 20.47
N ILE A 70 15.83 10.79 20.29
CA ILE A 70 17.15 10.52 19.74
C ILE A 70 16.98 9.75 18.43
N ARG A 71 17.40 10.37 17.31
CA ARG A 71 17.59 9.67 16.05
C ARG A 71 19.00 9.13 15.96
N PHE A 72 19.15 7.90 15.51
CA PHE A 72 20.46 7.31 15.25
C PHE A 72 20.46 6.59 13.91
N TRP A 73 21.55 6.72 13.18
CA TRP A 73 21.70 6.05 11.89
C TRP A 73 23.17 5.78 11.55
N GLN A 74 23.36 4.77 10.71
CA GLN A 74 24.66 4.41 10.18
C GLN A 74 24.55 4.16 8.68
N VAL A 75 25.27 4.92 7.86
CA VAL A 75 25.17 4.83 6.39
C VAL A 75 25.66 3.48 5.86
N LYS A 76 26.71 2.93 6.48
CA LYS A 76 27.27 1.59 6.19
C LYS A 76 27.95 1.07 7.46
N ALA A 77 28.07 -0.25 7.60
CA ALA A 77 28.66 -0.90 8.76
C ALA A 77 30.12 -0.44 9.10
N ASN A 78 30.85 0.07 8.12
CA ASN A 78 32.22 0.59 8.29
C ASN A 78 32.27 2.11 8.47
N LYS A 79 31.14 2.79 8.53
CA LYS A 79 31.05 4.24 8.76
C LYS A 79 30.70 4.54 10.22
N PRO A 80 31.01 5.73 10.73
CA PRO A 80 30.63 6.12 12.08
C PRO A 80 29.12 6.05 12.29
N LEU A 81 28.69 5.65 13.49
CA LEU A 81 27.33 5.82 13.95
C LEU A 81 27.11 7.31 14.25
N ARG A 82 26.01 7.86 13.80
CA ARG A 82 25.57 9.22 14.09
C ARG A 82 24.31 9.18 14.92
N ALA A 83 24.19 10.12 15.83
CA ALA A 83 22.97 10.32 16.59
C ALA A 83 22.67 11.81 16.69
N THR A 84 21.38 12.17 16.69
CA THR A 84 20.91 13.52 16.92
C THR A 84 19.90 13.48 18.05
N LEU A 85 20.17 14.23 19.11
CA LEU A 85 19.22 14.48 20.18
C LEU A 85 18.38 15.70 19.79
N TYR A 86 17.08 15.52 19.69
CA TYR A 86 16.09 16.58 19.46
C TYR A 86 15.44 16.95 20.79
N GLU A 87 15.41 18.22 21.09
CA GLU A 87 14.78 18.79 22.28
C GLU A 87 13.88 19.97 21.86
N LEU A 88 13.06 20.51 22.74
CA LEU A 88 12.17 21.62 22.41
C LEU A 88 12.94 22.88 21.96
N ASP A 89 14.09 23.14 22.55
CA ASP A 89 14.93 24.32 22.36
C ASP A 89 16.08 24.12 21.37
N GLY A 90 16.08 23.03 20.60
CA GLY A 90 17.07 22.77 19.57
C GLY A 90 17.51 21.33 19.45
N TYR A 91 18.58 21.09 18.71
CA TYR A 91 19.14 19.75 18.52
C TYR A 91 20.65 19.73 18.73
N THR A 92 21.17 18.57 19.13
CA THR A 92 22.60 18.29 19.35
C THR A 92 23.01 17.08 18.54
N GLU A 93 24.10 17.20 17.77
CA GLU A 93 24.60 16.09 16.96
C GLU A 93 25.77 15.37 17.63
N TYR A 94 25.73 14.05 17.55
CA TYR A 94 26.75 13.16 18.08
C TYR A 94 27.32 12.25 17.01
N ILE A 95 28.56 11.81 17.23
CA ILE A 95 29.24 10.86 16.37
C ILE A 95 29.96 9.82 17.23
N LYS A 96 29.85 8.54 16.83
CA LYS A 96 30.63 7.44 17.40
C LYS A 96 31.44 6.82 16.29
N LYS A 97 32.78 6.98 16.39
CA LYS A 97 33.74 6.26 15.56
C LYS A 97 33.93 4.85 16.10
N ARG A 98 34.51 3.99 15.25
CA ARG A 98 34.78 2.60 15.62
C ARG A 98 35.65 2.55 16.85
N ASP A 99 35.23 1.81 17.88
CA ASP A 99 35.94 1.59 19.14
C ASP A 99 36.15 2.85 20.04
N GLU A 100 35.51 3.98 19.72
CA GLU A 100 35.52 5.20 20.53
C GLU A 100 34.15 5.40 21.22
N ASP A 101 34.14 6.23 22.25
CA ASP A 101 32.88 6.68 22.89
C ASP A 101 32.13 7.67 22.01
N MET A 102 30.87 7.92 22.34
CA MET A 102 30.05 8.90 21.64
C MET A 102 30.57 10.31 21.97
N GLU A 103 30.92 11.08 20.96
CA GLU A 103 31.40 12.46 21.08
C GLU A 103 30.39 13.44 20.48
N ILE A 104 30.37 14.67 21.01
CA ILE A 104 29.55 15.75 20.41
C ILE A 104 30.25 16.18 19.10
N LEU A 105 29.53 15.96 17.99
CA LEU A 105 29.96 16.46 16.69
C LEU A 105 29.64 17.95 16.53
N GLN A 106 28.43 18.34 16.95
CA GLN A 106 27.95 19.71 16.93
C GLN A 106 27.16 20.00 18.21
N GLN A 107 27.53 21.09 18.87
CA GLN A 107 26.81 21.55 20.06
C GLN A 107 25.38 21.99 19.68
N LYS A 108 24.53 22.09 20.67
CA LYS A 108 23.11 22.44 20.53
C LYS A 108 22.91 23.68 19.65
N ARG A 109 22.03 23.54 18.68
CA ARG A 109 21.62 24.59 17.75
C ARG A 109 20.11 24.68 17.66
N ALA A 110 19.63 25.88 17.32
CA ALA A 110 18.23 26.11 17.02
C ALA A 110 17.82 25.44 15.70
N TYR A 111 16.54 25.05 15.57
CA TYR A 111 16.01 24.41 14.37
C TYR A 111 15.99 25.35 13.16
N LYS A 112 15.64 26.62 13.37
CA LYS A 112 15.65 27.63 12.31
C LYS A 112 16.98 28.37 12.37
N GLN A 113 17.74 28.30 11.30
CA GLN A 113 19.04 28.95 11.20
C GLN A 113 18.97 30.10 10.21
N ILE A 114 19.62 31.21 10.53
CA ILE A 114 19.76 32.38 9.66
C ILE A 114 21.08 32.24 8.91
N ILE A 115 21.02 32.18 7.59
CA ILE A 115 22.19 32.07 6.72
C ILE A 115 22.45 33.41 6.06
N GLU A 116 23.50 34.10 6.48
CA GLU A 116 23.97 35.34 5.85
C GLU A 116 25.13 35.07 4.91
N LYS A 117 24.97 35.46 3.65
CA LYS A 117 26.04 35.43 2.65
C LYS A 117 26.77 36.76 2.67
N SER A 118 28.04 36.75 3.05
CA SER A 118 28.90 37.94 2.95
C SER A 118 29.24 38.22 1.48
N GLU A 119 29.30 39.47 1.12
CA GLU A 119 29.76 39.95 -0.22
C GLU A 119 31.18 39.49 -0.56
N VAL A 120 31.99 39.13 0.43
CA VAL A 120 33.39 38.68 0.29
C VAL A 120 33.49 37.14 0.19
N GLY A 121 32.34 36.41 -0.01
CA GLY A 121 32.36 34.97 -0.26
C GLY A 121 32.33 34.07 0.99
N GLY A 122 32.08 34.61 2.18
CA GLY A 122 31.87 33.86 3.40
C GLY A 122 30.38 33.59 3.65
N VAL A 123 30.07 32.40 4.23
CA VAL A 123 28.74 32.09 4.74
C VAL A 123 28.82 32.12 6.26
N GLN A 124 28.02 32.94 6.91
CA GLN A 124 27.85 32.95 8.37
C GLN A 124 26.49 32.37 8.72
N ILE A 125 26.46 31.45 9.67
CA ILE A 125 25.25 30.77 10.14
C ILE A 125 25.02 31.20 11.58
N TYR A 126 23.89 31.83 11.85
CA TYR A 126 23.46 32.20 13.19
C TYR A 126 22.28 31.32 13.63
N ASP A 127 22.20 31.07 14.95
CA ASP A 127 21.02 30.46 15.54
C ASP A 127 19.85 31.42 15.45
N GLY A 128 18.75 30.98 14.90
CA GLY A 128 17.50 31.69 14.81
C GLY A 128 16.50 31.21 15.88
N ASP A 129 15.23 31.11 15.50
CA ASP A 129 14.16 30.69 16.40
C ASP A 129 13.97 29.17 16.41
N ASN A 130 13.31 28.68 17.46
CA ASN A 130 12.81 27.34 17.54
C ASN A 130 11.32 27.28 17.17
N TYR A 131 10.74 26.08 17.15
CA TYR A 131 9.31 25.90 16.96
C TYR A 131 8.55 26.14 18.26
N PRO A 132 7.25 26.49 18.19
CA PRO A 132 6.43 26.73 19.38
C PRO A 132 6.17 25.47 20.18
N SER A 133 6.27 24.30 19.53
CA SER A 133 6.15 22.97 20.15
C SER A 133 7.22 22.05 19.58
N PHE A 134 7.34 20.85 20.13
CA PHE A 134 8.32 19.86 19.70
C PHE A 134 8.10 19.49 18.22
N PRO A 135 9.13 19.60 17.34
CA PRO A 135 8.93 19.55 15.90
C PRO A 135 8.81 18.13 15.32
N ILE A 136 8.69 17.13 16.16
CA ILE A 136 8.50 15.73 15.75
C ILE A 136 7.10 15.28 16.19
N VAL A 137 6.28 14.91 15.22
CA VAL A 137 4.92 14.43 15.44
C VAL A 137 4.89 12.92 15.21
N PRO A 138 4.44 12.13 16.19
CA PRO A 138 4.35 10.69 16.04
C PRO A 138 3.13 10.31 15.19
N LEU A 139 3.31 9.35 14.30
CA LEU A 139 2.26 8.61 13.64
C LEU A 139 2.21 7.21 14.25
N TYR A 140 1.16 6.90 14.98
CA TYR A 140 0.98 5.60 15.61
C TYR A 140 0.11 4.68 14.76
N ASN A 141 0.37 3.37 14.82
CA ASN A 141 -0.66 2.41 14.46
C ASN A 141 -1.76 2.39 15.52
N VAL A 142 -2.96 1.92 15.19
CA VAL A 142 -4.20 2.01 16.02
C VAL A 142 -4.00 1.56 17.47
N LYS A 143 -3.17 0.55 17.72
CA LYS A 143 -2.86 0.05 19.07
C LYS A 143 -1.45 0.41 19.55
N LYS A 144 -0.76 1.30 18.86
CA LYS A 144 0.67 1.59 19.05
C LYS A 144 1.54 0.32 19.02
N GLN A 145 1.15 -0.64 18.17
CA GLN A 145 1.80 -1.94 18.02
C GLN A 145 1.93 -2.27 16.55
N SER A 146 2.97 -3.03 16.21
CA SER A 146 3.13 -3.61 14.89
C SER A 146 1.96 -4.52 14.54
N GLU A 147 1.51 -4.51 13.31
CA GLU A 147 0.50 -5.45 12.79
C GLU A 147 0.99 -6.90 12.76
N LEU A 148 2.30 -7.12 12.84
CA LEU A 148 2.88 -8.46 12.93
C LEU A 148 2.67 -9.12 14.28
N ILE A 149 2.36 -8.32 15.33
CA ILE A 149 2.10 -8.85 16.68
C ILE A 149 0.78 -9.62 16.65
N GLY A 150 0.85 -10.89 17.01
CA GLY A 150 -0.28 -11.84 16.98
C GLY A 150 -0.36 -12.68 15.69
N ASN A 151 0.23 -12.22 14.59
CA ASN A 151 0.20 -12.92 13.30
C ASN A 151 1.52 -13.67 12.98
N ARG A 152 2.54 -13.45 13.79
CA ARG A 152 3.88 -14.01 13.59
C ARG A 152 3.86 -15.53 13.49
N ASP A 153 3.18 -16.21 14.40
CA ASP A 153 3.16 -17.66 14.43
C ASP A 153 2.51 -18.24 13.17
N THR A 154 1.50 -17.58 12.62
CA THR A 154 0.84 -17.98 11.36
C THR A 154 1.78 -17.77 10.17
N ILE A 155 2.53 -16.65 10.14
CA ILE A 155 3.54 -16.37 9.10
C ILE A 155 4.65 -17.42 9.16
N ASP A 156 5.22 -17.66 10.35
CA ASP A 156 6.29 -18.63 10.55
C ASP A 156 5.83 -20.05 10.17
N ALA A 157 4.59 -20.42 10.49
CA ALA A 157 3.99 -21.71 10.09
C ALA A 157 3.83 -21.83 8.57
N TYR A 158 3.37 -20.75 7.91
CA TYR A 158 3.24 -20.72 6.45
C TYR A 158 4.61 -20.89 5.77
N ASP A 159 5.61 -20.14 6.19
CA ASP A 159 6.97 -20.18 5.62
C ASP A 159 7.63 -21.54 5.85
N LEU A 160 7.46 -22.12 7.05
CA LEU A 160 7.97 -23.44 7.37
C LEU A 160 7.34 -24.51 6.48
N MET A 161 6.00 -24.48 6.33
CA MET A 161 5.30 -25.44 5.49
C MET A 161 5.63 -25.29 4.01
N ALA A 162 5.74 -24.05 3.51
CA ALA A 162 6.12 -23.78 2.14
C ALA A 162 7.53 -24.31 1.84
N SER A 163 8.47 -24.05 2.75
CA SER A 163 9.85 -24.55 2.64
C SER A 163 9.92 -26.07 2.72
N ALA A 164 9.16 -26.68 3.65
CA ALA A 164 9.09 -28.13 3.80
C ALA A 164 8.48 -28.81 2.56
N LEU A 165 7.47 -28.19 1.93
CA LEU A 165 6.87 -28.72 0.70
C LEU A 165 7.90 -28.78 -0.43
N VAL A 166 8.72 -27.74 -0.62
CA VAL A 166 9.78 -27.72 -1.64
C VAL A 166 10.81 -28.80 -1.36
N ASN A 167 11.29 -28.94 -0.12
CA ASN A 167 12.25 -29.98 0.27
C ASN A 167 11.67 -31.38 0.08
N ASN A 168 10.40 -31.59 0.45
CA ASN A 168 9.71 -32.86 0.27
C ASN A 168 9.54 -33.25 -1.20
N ILE A 169 9.39 -32.25 -2.11
CA ILE A 169 9.36 -32.48 -3.57
C ILE A 169 10.73 -33.00 -4.04
N ASP A 170 11.82 -32.40 -3.56
CA ASP A 170 13.17 -32.86 -3.90
C ASP A 170 13.41 -34.26 -3.37
N ASP A 171 13.04 -34.56 -2.12
CA ASP A 171 13.17 -35.88 -1.51
C ASP A 171 12.28 -36.94 -2.21
N ALA A 172 11.07 -36.56 -2.65
CA ALA A 172 10.16 -37.46 -3.37
C ALA A 172 10.73 -37.90 -4.73
N ASN A 173 11.65 -37.14 -5.31
CA ASN A 173 12.33 -37.50 -6.56
C ASN A 173 13.46 -38.51 -6.32
N VAL A 174 13.84 -38.78 -5.05
CA VAL A 174 14.86 -39.77 -4.71
C VAL A 174 14.22 -41.14 -4.62
N ILE A 175 14.71 -42.05 -5.45
CA ILE A 175 14.29 -43.44 -5.46
C ILE A 175 15.28 -44.23 -4.60
N TYR A 176 14.78 -44.86 -3.54
CA TYR A 176 15.56 -45.80 -2.72
C TYR A 176 15.35 -47.21 -3.23
N TRP A 177 16.44 -47.88 -3.49
CA TRP A 177 16.44 -49.27 -3.88
C TRP A 177 16.82 -50.16 -2.69
N VAL A 178 15.95 -51.10 -2.34
CA VAL A 178 16.21 -52.09 -1.29
C VAL A 178 16.48 -53.39 -1.95
N ILE A 179 17.72 -53.85 -1.85
CA ILE A 179 18.15 -55.15 -2.36
C ILE A 179 18.11 -56.14 -1.18
N ARG A 180 17.36 -57.21 -1.30
CA ARG A 180 17.26 -58.25 -0.29
C ARG A 180 17.99 -59.49 -0.78
N ASN A 181 18.58 -60.25 0.17
CA ASN A 181 19.33 -61.46 -0.10
C ASN A 181 20.59 -61.26 -0.98
N ALA A 182 21.15 -60.06 -1.00
CA ALA A 182 22.37 -59.73 -1.74
C ALA A 182 23.62 -60.26 -1.03
N GLY A 183 23.67 -61.57 -0.77
CA GLY A 183 24.83 -62.18 -0.13
C GLY A 183 26.06 -62.14 -1.02
N GLY A 184 27.02 -61.26 -0.71
CA GLY A 184 28.29 -61.13 -1.42
C GLY A 184 28.48 -59.89 -2.30
N MET A 185 27.49 -59.00 -2.35
CA MET A 185 27.68 -57.68 -3.00
C MET A 185 28.52 -56.75 -2.09
N ASP A 186 29.49 -56.10 -2.70
CA ASP A 186 30.29 -55.06 -2.06
C ASP A 186 29.89 -53.69 -2.59
N ASP A 187 30.44 -52.62 -2.02
CA ASP A 187 30.13 -51.20 -2.41
C ASP A 187 30.37 -50.94 -3.92
N ILE A 188 31.25 -51.71 -4.55
CA ILE A 188 31.56 -51.56 -6.00
C ILE A 188 30.46 -52.24 -6.81
N ASP A 189 29.92 -53.33 -6.36
CA ASP A 189 28.84 -54.06 -7.02
C ASP A 189 27.53 -53.25 -6.89
N ASP A 190 27.27 -52.62 -5.75
CA ASP A 190 26.15 -51.67 -5.57
C ASP A 190 26.24 -50.48 -6.52
N GLN A 191 27.42 -49.90 -6.68
CA GLN A 191 27.62 -48.79 -7.65
C GLN A 191 27.34 -49.25 -9.09
N ARG A 192 27.88 -50.39 -9.51
CA ARG A 192 27.65 -50.95 -10.84
C ARG A 192 26.19 -51.31 -11.07
N PHE A 193 25.50 -51.83 -10.04
CA PHE A 193 24.10 -52.12 -10.08
C PHE A 193 23.27 -50.89 -10.32
N ILE A 194 23.47 -49.82 -9.55
CA ILE A 194 22.80 -48.53 -9.70
C ILE A 194 23.10 -47.89 -11.06
N GLU A 195 24.35 -47.95 -11.57
CA GLU A 195 24.72 -47.42 -12.85
C GLU A 195 24.02 -48.18 -14.00
N ARG A 196 23.94 -49.51 -13.95
CA ARG A 196 23.17 -50.31 -14.93
C ARG A 196 21.68 -50.00 -14.88
N LEU A 197 21.11 -49.82 -13.69
CA LEU A 197 19.70 -49.49 -13.51
C LEU A 197 19.39 -48.11 -14.11
N LYS A 198 20.25 -47.12 -13.92
CA LYS A 198 20.10 -45.78 -14.49
C LYS A 198 20.28 -45.74 -16.00
N THR A 199 21.17 -46.62 -16.55
CA THR A 199 21.52 -46.59 -17.98
C THR A 199 20.65 -47.50 -18.80
N LEU A 200 20.35 -48.71 -18.35
CA LEU A 200 19.65 -49.76 -19.08
C LEU A 200 18.20 -49.94 -18.68
N HIS A 201 17.82 -49.38 -17.50
CA HIS A 201 16.49 -49.56 -16.90
C HIS A 201 16.06 -51.01 -16.70
N VAL A 202 16.99 -51.98 -16.76
CA VAL A 202 16.76 -53.41 -16.59
C VAL A 202 17.90 -53.99 -15.78
N VAL A 203 17.52 -54.83 -14.79
CA VAL A 203 18.46 -55.59 -14.00
C VAL A 203 18.04 -57.06 -14.04
N HIS A 204 18.99 -57.98 -14.28
CA HIS A 204 18.81 -59.41 -14.16
C HIS A 204 19.35 -59.86 -12.80
N LEU A 205 18.50 -60.48 -12.01
CA LEU A 205 18.84 -61.03 -10.70
C LEU A 205 19.09 -62.52 -10.86
N GLU A 206 20.11 -63.02 -10.21
CA GLU A 206 20.44 -64.46 -10.20
C GLU A 206 20.12 -65.03 -8.81
N GLY A 207 19.16 -65.95 -8.74
CA GLY A 207 18.80 -66.60 -7.49
C GLY A 207 17.54 -66.06 -6.80
N GLU A 208 17.54 -66.01 -5.44
CA GLU A 208 16.43 -65.54 -4.61
C GLU A 208 16.52 -64.02 -4.28
N GLU A 209 17.32 -63.26 -5.00
CA GLU A 209 17.49 -61.83 -4.80
C GLU A 209 16.20 -61.08 -5.17
N GLN A 210 15.88 -60.07 -4.39
CA GLN A 210 14.70 -59.22 -4.61
C GLN A 210 15.13 -57.76 -4.56
N VAL A 211 14.62 -56.97 -5.48
CA VAL A 211 14.82 -55.51 -5.54
C VAL A 211 13.48 -54.83 -5.41
N ASP A 212 13.31 -54.09 -4.34
CA ASP A 212 12.14 -53.28 -4.08
C ASP A 212 12.48 -51.80 -4.31
N GLN A 213 11.61 -51.12 -5.03
CA GLN A 213 11.69 -49.69 -5.20
C GLN A 213 10.85 -49.00 -4.12
N HIS A 214 11.47 -48.14 -3.36
CA HIS A 214 10.78 -47.30 -2.41
C HIS A 214 10.90 -45.85 -2.80
N GLN A 215 9.78 -45.15 -2.83
CA GLN A 215 9.71 -43.72 -3.04
C GLN A 215 9.01 -43.09 -1.82
N VAL A 216 9.48 -41.96 -1.38
CA VAL A 216 8.85 -41.21 -0.29
C VAL A 216 7.46 -40.75 -0.75
N ASN A 217 6.44 -41.20 -0.06
CA ASN A 217 5.07 -40.79 -0.34
C ASN A 217 4.80 -39.49 0.43
N VAL A 218 4.91 -38.34 -0.27
CA VAL A 218 4.63 -37.03 0.31
C VAL A 218 3.13 -36.71 0.13
N PRO A 219 2.43 -36.30 1.19
CA PRO A 219 1.02 -35.94 1.11
C PRO A 219 0.82 -34.54 0.52
N PHE A 220 1.17 -34.37 -0.75
CA PHE A 220 1.14 -33.06 -1.44
C PHE A 220 -0.20 -32.35 -1.31
N GLN A 221 -1.31 -33.06 -1.55
CA GLN A 221 -2.64 -32.47 -1.48
C GLN A 221 -3.00 -31.95 -0.09
N ALA A 222 -2.58 -32.66 0.97
CA ALA A 222 -2.78 -32.19 2.34
C ALA A 222 -1.94 -30.95 2.64
N SER A 223 -0.69 -30.92 2.17
CA SER A 223 0.20 -29.77 2.33
C SER A 223 -0.31 -28.55 1.58
N GLU A 224 -0.76 -28.69 0.34
CA GLU A 224 -1.36 -27.61 -0.43
C GLU A 224 -2.64 -27.06 0.22
N THR A 225 -3.51 -27.96 0.73
CA THR A 225 -4.73 -27.54 1.44
C THR A 225 -4.40 -26.78 2.72
N ALA A 226 -3.39 -27.21 3.47
CA ALA A 226 -2.96 -26.54 4.69
C ALA A 226 -2.32 -25.17 4.38
N LEU A 227 -1.48 -25.06 3.33
CA LEU A 227 -0.92 -23.79 2.86
C LEU A 227 -2.01 -22.83 2.40
N ALA A 228 -3.00 -23.30 1.65
CA ALA A 228 -4.14 -22.47 1.23
C ALA A 228 -4.94 -21.96 2.44
N ARG A 229 -5.15 -22.80 3.46
CA ARG A 229 -5.83 -22.40 4.70
C ARG A 229 -5.03 -21.35 5.47
N LEU A 230 -3.72 -21.54 5.65
CA LEU A 230 -2.86 -20.56 6.33
C LEU A 230 -2.82 -19.23 5.57
N ARG A 231 -2.75 -19.30 4.23
CA ARG A 231 -2.81 -18.10 3.40
C ARG A 231 -4.12 -17.33 3.61
N ASN A 232 -5.26 -18.00 3.57
CA ASN A 232 -6.56 -17.34 3.77
C ASN A 232 -6.65 -16.76 5.19
N GLN A 233 -6.17 -17.49 6.21
CA GLN A 233 -6.11 -16.97 7.57
C GLN A 233 -5.27 -15.70 7.65
N LEU A 234 -4.12 -15.59 6.95
CA LEU A 234 -3.32 -14.37 6.91
C LEU A 234 -4.08 -13.20 6.30
N PHE A 235 -4.87 -13.42 5.22
CA PHE A 235 -5.71 -12.35 4.65
C PHE A 235 -6.78 -11.89 5.65
N ASP A 236 -7.40 -12.81 6.37
CA ASP A 236 -8.41 -12.50 7.40
C ASP A 236 -7.78 -11.74 8.57
N ASP A 237 -6.64 -12.22 9.10
CA ASP A 237 -5.95 -11.65 10.25
C ASP A 237 -5.43 -10.22 9.97
N PHE A 238 -4.97 -9.96 8.73
CA PHE A 238 -4.55 -8.63 8.29
C PHE A 238 -5.71 -7.76 7.79
N MET A 239 -6.95 -8.28 7.75
CA MET A 239 -8.10 -7.62 7.10
C MET A 239 -7.75 -7.16 5.67
N ALA A 240 -6.98 -7.97 4.95
CA ALA A 240 -6.48 -7.66 3.62
C ALA A 240 -7.43 -8.19 2.55
N LEU A 241 -7.48 -7.52 1.40
CA LEU A 241 -8.29 -7.93 0.26
C LEU A 241 -7.58 -9.01 -0.55
N ASP A 242 -8.17 -10.19 -0.70
CA ASP A 242 -7.71 -11.17 -1.69
C ASP A 242 -8.29 -10.87 -3.07
N VAL A 243 -7.48 -10.19 -3.89
CA VAL A 243 -7.86 -9.82 -5.26
C VAL A 243 -8.15 -11.05 -6.13
N LYS A 244 -7.57 -12.23 -5.82
CA LYS A 244 -7.82 -13.46 -6.58
C LYS A 244 -9.25 -13.97 -6.41
N GLU A 245 -9.82 -13.83 -5.23
CA GLU A 245 -11.22 -14.20 -4.97
C GLU A 245 -12.19 -13.33 -5.77
N ILE A 246 -11.87 -12.04 -5.91
CA ILE A 246 -12.69 -11.10 -6.68
C ILE A 246 -12.55 -11.33 -8.18
N ALA A 247 -11.33 -11.60 -8.66
CA ALA A 247 -11.04 -11.75 -10.10
C ALA A 247 -11.51 -13.10 -10.67
N GLY A 248 -11.73 -14.11 -9.83
CA GLY A 248 -12.02 -15.50 -10.24
C GLY A 248 -13.46 -15.80 -10.65
N GLY A 249 -14.41 -14.86 -10.57
CA GLY A 249 -15.82 -15.10 -10.84
C GLY A 249 -16.57 -13.90 -11.40
N ALA A 250 -17.84 -14.13 -11.82
CA ALA A 250 -18.77 -13.06 -12.14
C ALA A 250 -19.24 -12.37 -10.84
N THR A 251 -18.36 -11.53 -10.27
CA THR A 251 -18.55 -10.93 -8.96
C THR A 251 -19.43 -9.69 -9.10
N THR A 252 -20.52 -9.63 -8.36
CA THR A 252 -21.44 -8.47 -8.36
C THR A 252 -20.80 -7.30 -7.60
N ALA A 253 -21.25 -6.06 -7.88
CA ALA A 253 -20.80 -4.87 -7.16
C ALA A 253 -21.03 -4.99 -5.65
N THR A 254 -22.09 -5.67 -5.22
CA THR A 254 -22.40 -5.92 -3.81
C THR A 254 -21.36 -6.86 -3.17
N GLN A 255 -20.94 -7.91 -3.87
CA GLN A 255 -19.90 -8.82 -3.38
C GLN A 255 -18.54 -8.13 -3.29
N ILE A 256 -18.22 -7.30 -4.29
CA ILE A 256 -16.99 -6.49 -4.26
C ILE A 256 -17.01 -5.56 -3.03
N LYS A 257 -18.11 -4.84 -2.79
CA LYS A 257 -18.24 -3.98 -1.61
C LYS A 257 -18.09 -4.76 -0.31
N ALA A 258 -18.72 -5.92 -0.19
CA ALA A 258 -18.62 -6.77 0.99
C ALA A 258 -17.18 -7.27 1.23
N ALA A 259 -16.43 -7.59 0.16
CA ALA A 259 -15.03 -8.01 0.26
C ALA A 259 -14.10 -6.85 0.71
N TYR A 260 -14.45 -5.59 0.38
CA TYR A 260 -13.70 -4.42 0.82
C TYR A 260 -14.00 -3.98 2.26
N GLU A 261 -15.11 -4.45 2.86
CA GLU A 261 -15.58 -3.97 4.16
C GLU A 261 -14.55 -4.12 5.29
N PRO A 262 -13.87 -5.28 5.48
CA PRO A 262 -12.82 -5.41 6.51
C PRO A 262 -11.66 -4.43 6.29
N LEU A 263 -11.21 -4.29 5.03
CA LEU A 263 -10.14 -3.36 4.67
C LEU A 263 -10.54 -1.90 4.89
N ASN A 264 -11.79 -1.54 4.58
CA ASN A 264 -12.32 -0.20 4.81
C ASN A 264 -12.37 0.11 6.30
N ALA A 265 -12.90 -0.81 7.12
CA ALA A 265 -12.98 -0.63 8.57
C ALA A 265 -11.58 -0.42 9.19
N LYS A 266 -10.59 -1.21 8.75
CA LYS A 266 -9.19 -1.02 9.17
C LYS A 266 -8.65 0.34 8.72
N THR A 267 -8.94 0.73 7.48
CA THR A 267 -8.50 2.00 6.91
C THR A 267 -9.12 3.19 7.64
N ASP A 268 -10.41 3.13 8.00
CA ASP A 268 -11.10 4.17 8.75
C ASP A 268 -10.41 4.44 10.10
N LEU A 269 -10.07 3.38 10.83
CA LEU A 269 -9.37 3.51 12.11
C LEU A 269 -7.96 4.10 11.96
N PHE A 270 -7.25 3.72 10.91
CA PHE A 270 -5.91 4.23 10.66
C PHE A 270 -5.91 5.66 10.11
N GLU A 271 -6.94 6.05 9.37
CA GLU A 271 -7.13 7.39 8.82
C GLU A 271 -7.15 8.46 9.91
N TYR A 272 -7.77 8.18 11.07
CA TYR A 272 -7.71 9.08 12.22
C TYR A 272 -6.27 9.32 12.69
N GLN A 273 -5.45 8.28 12.76
CA GLN A 273 -4.05 8.41 13.18
C GLN A 273 -3.20 9.23 12.20
N VAL A 274 -3.44 9.04 10.90
CA VAL A 274 -2.77 9.82 9.85
C VAL A 274 -3.23 11.28 9.90
N THR A 275 -4.52 11.51 10.09
CA THR A 275 -5.10 12.85 10.23
C THR A 275 -4.51 13.59 11.42
N ASP A 276 -4.46 12.96 12.60
CA ASP A 276 -3.87 13.54 13.80
C ASP A 276 -2.40 13.92 13.58
N CYS A 277 -1.64 13.05 12.92
CA CYS A 277 -0.25 13.34 12.59
C CYS A 277 -0.11 14.54 11.63
N ILE A 278 -0.91 14.59 10.57
CA ILE A 278 -0.87 15.70 9.60
C ILE A 278 -1.32 17.02 10.27
N GLN A 279 -2.38 16.99 11.05
CA GLN A 279 -2.83 18.18 11.80
C GLN A 279 -1.78 18.66 12.80
N GLY A 280 -1.06 17.74 13.46
CA GLY A 280 0.09 18.07 14.28
C GLY A 280 1.21 18.80 13.52
N ILE A 281 1.49 18.36 12.29
CA ILE A 281 2.47 19.02 11.41
C ILE A 281 1.95 20.40 10.96
N LEU A 282 0.67 20.50 10.59
CA LEU A 282 0.05 21.77 10.19
C LEU A 282 0.07 22.80 11.35
N ALA A 283 -0.17 22.34 12.57
CA ALA A 283 -0.11 23.19 13.76
C ALA A 283 1.30 23.77 14.01
N LEU A 284 2.38 22.99 13.71
CA LEU A 284 3.76 23.48 13.82
C LEU A 284 4.07 24.65 12.85
N ILE A 285 3.40 24.67 11.69
CA ILE A 285 3.57 25.70 10.67
C ILE A 285 2.50 26.80 10.73
N GLY A 286 1.55 26.67 11.66
CA GLY A 286 0.49 27.66 11.85
C GLY A 286 -0.55 27.69 10.73
N ILE A 287 -0.85 26.52 10.12
CA ILE A 287 -1.88 26.35 9.11
C ILE A 287 -3.06 25.60 9.73
N GLU A 288 -4.26 26.15 9.53
CA GLU A 288 -5.53 25.49 9.88
C GLU A 288 -6.16 24.96 8.59
N ASP A 289 -6.04 23.66 8.35
CA ASP A 289 -6.64 22.95 7.21
C ASP A 289 -6.87 21.48 7.58
N ASP A 290 -7.78 20.82 6.87
CA ASP A 290 -8.11 19.41 7.10
C ASP A 290 -7.69 18.55 5.91
N PRO A 291 -6.94 17.45 6.17
CA PRO A 291 -6.59 16.51 5.13
C PRO A 291 -7.82 15.68 4.71
N THR A 292 -7.94 15.46 3.42
CA THR A 292 -8.97 14.59 2.82
C THR A 292 -8.33 13.48 2.00
N TYR A 293 -8.98 12.32 1.96
CA TYR A 293 -8.42 11.12 1.34
C TYR A 293 -9.38 10.54 0.31
N THR A 294 -8.87 10.21 -0.87
CA THR A 294 -9.63 9.51 -1.90
C THR A 294 -9.27 8.03 -1.91
N ARG A 295 -10.28 7.16 -1.74
CA ARG A 295 -10.10 5.72 -1.76
C ARG A 295 -10.30 5.17 -3.16
N SER A 296 -9.33 4.39 -3.64
CA SER A 296 -9.48 3.63 -4.87
C SER A 296 -10.13 2.28 -4.57
N MET A 297 -11.18 1.94 -5.28
CA MET A 297 -11.84 0.63 -5.19
C MET A 297 -11.88 0.00 -6.58
N ILE A 298 -11.75 -1.32 -6.65
CA ILE A 298 -12.08 -2.06 -7.87
C ILE A 298 -13.61 -1.99 -8.00
N ILE A 299 -14.08 -1.44 -9.10
CA ILE A 299 -15.51 -1.21 -9.35
C ILE A 299 -15.90 -2.00 -10.59
N ASN A 300 -17.06 -2.67 -10.54
CA ASN A 300 -17.70 -3.16 -11.75
C ASN A 300 -18.35 -1.97 -12.46
N GLN A 301 -17.61 -1.33 -13.35
CA GLN A 301 -18.04 -0.11 -14.07
C GLN A 301 -19.35 -0.35 -14.83
N GLN A 302 -19.48 -1.51 -15.46
CA GLN A 302 -20.68 -1.84 -16.25
C GLN A 302 -21.93 -1.90 -15.39
N GLU A 303 -21.86 -2.52 -14.21
CA GLU A 303 -22.98 -2.61 -13.27
C GLU A 303 -23.33 -1.25 -12.66
N MET A 304 -22.33 -0.43 -12.33
CA MET A 304 -22.57 0.92 -11.82
C MET A 304 -23.19 1.82 -12.87
N ILE A 305 -22.71 1.80 -14.11
CA ILE A 305 -23.30 2.56 -15.22
C ILE A 305 -24.74 2.10 -15.45
N SER A 306 -25.01 0.79 -15.48
CA SER A 306 -26.36 0.26 -15.62
C SER A 306 -27.30 0.72 -14.50
N THR A 307 -26.80 0.72 -13.26
CA THR A 307 -27.56 1.20 -12.10
C THR A 307 -27.86 2.70 -12.19
N MET A 308 -26.87 3.51 -12.60
CA MET A 308 -27.07 4.95 -12.79
C MET A 308 -28.04 5.26 -13.92
N LEU A 309 -27.96 4.54 -15.03
CA LEU A 309 -28.92 4.68 -16.13
C LEU A 309 -30.33 4.28 -15.71
N SER A 310 -30.47 3.24 -14.88
CA SER A 310 -31.79 2.83 -14.32
C SER A 310 -32.34 3.86 -13.35
N ALA A 311 -31.49 4.60 -12.64
CA ALA A 311 -31.92 5.71 -11.77
C ALA A 311 -32.33 6.98 -12.56
N GLY A 312 -32.19 6.97 -13.89
CA GLY A 312 -32.51 8.08 -14.77
C GLY A 312 -33.97 8.54 -14.76
N GLU A 313 -34.89 7.69 -14.31
CA GLU A 313 -36.29 8.05 -14.12
C GLU A 313 -36.49 8.98 -12.89
N PHE A 314 -35.54 8.99 -11.94
CA PHE A 314 -35.72 9.68 -10.66
C PHE A 314 -34.72 10.83 -10.44
N LEU A 315 -33.64 10.88 -11.23
CA LEU A 315 -32.56 11.84 -11.06
C LEU A 315 -32.38 12.74 -12.29
N PRO A 316 -31.94 14.00 -12.12
CA PRO A 316 -31.65 14.88 -13.25
C PRO A 316 -30.60 14.25 -14.18
N GLN A 317 -30.82 14.43 -15.49
CA GLN A 317 -29.97 13.83 -16.52
C GLN A 317 -28.51 14.32 -16.43
N ASP A 318 -28.28 15.58 -16.09
CA ASP A 318 -26.94 16.17 -15.94
C ASP A 318 -26.18 15.52 -14.79
N TYR A 319 -26.87 15.23 -13.67
CA TYR A 319 -26.28 14.49 -12.56
C TYR A 319 -25.85 13.08 -12.97
N ILE A 320 -26.68 12.38 -13.74
CA ILE A 320 -26.38 11.03 -14.23
C ILE A 320 -25.21 11.07 -15.20
N THR A 321 -25.23 12.00 -16.16
CA THR A 321 -24.15 12.18 -17.13
C THR A 321 -22.84 12.46 -16.40
N ARG A 322 -22.82 13.39 -15.45
CA ARG A 322 -21.65 13.68 -14.60
C ARG A 322 -21.14 12.44 -13.89
N LYS A 323 -22.01 11.64 -13.27
CA LYS A 323 -21.62 10.42 -12.56
C LYS A 323 -21.16 9.30 -13.49
N VAL A 324 -21.73 9.15 -14.65
CA VAL A 324 -21.29 8.16 -15.65
C VAL A 324 -19.89 8.52 -16.18
N VAL A 325 -19.64 9.79 -16.49
CA VAL A 325 -18.33 10.27 -16.95
C VAL A 325 -17.27 10.12 -15.85
N GLU A 326 -17.64 10.39 -14.59
CA GLU A 326 -16.77 10.16 -13.42
C GLU A 326 -16.37 8.67 -13.29
N ILE A 327 -17.34 7.75 -13.47
CA ILE A 327 -17.09 6.28 -13.43
C ILE A 327 -16.17 5.84 -14.58
N LEU A 328 -16.28 6.49 -15.76
CA LEU A 328 -15.41 6.22 -16.91
C LEU A 328 -13.99 6.80 -16.74
N GLY A 329 -13.79 7.71 -15.78
CA GLY A 329 -12.48 8.30 -15.47
C GLY A 329 -12.17 9.59 -16.21
N ASP A 330 -13.14 10.16 -16.95
CA ASP A 330 -12.98 11.38 -17.76
C ASP A 330 -13.50 12.64 -17.02
N ILE A 331 -13.24 12.75 -15.71
CA ILE A 331 -13.73 13.86 -14.85
C ILE A 331 -13.40 15.24 -15.43
N ASP A 332 -12.21 15.40 -16.00
CA ASP A 332 -11.73 16.67 -16.57
C ASP A 332 -12.56 17.14 -17.78
N LYS A 333 -13.34 16.25 -18.40
CA LYS A 333 -14.15 16.52 -19.58
C LYS A 333 -15.64 16.63 -19.29
N VAL A 334 -16.04 16.56 -18.02
CA VAL A 334 -17.46 16.53 -17.64
C VAL A 334 -18.23 17.75 -18.15
N ASP A 335 -17.66 18.94 -17.97
CA ASP A 335 -18.31 20.19 -18.35
C ASP A 335 -18.40 20.30 -19.89
N GLU A 336 -17.35 19.93 -20.62
CA GLU A 336 -17.35 19.86 -22.09
C GLU A 336 -18.41 18.88 -22.63
N ILE A 337 -18.57 17.72 -22.00
CA ILE A 337 -19.57 16.72 -22.41
C ILE A 337 -20.99 17.20 -22.11
N LEU A 338 -21.20 17.94 -21.02
CA LEU A 338 -22.51 18.51 -20.70
C LEU A 338 -22.87 19.61 -21.70
N ASP A 339 -21.93 20.52 -22.03
CA ASP A 339 -22.16 21.58 -23.03
C ASP A 339 -22.50 20.99 -24.41
N GLN A 340 -21.73 19.98 -24.87
CA GLN A 340 -22.01 19.29 -26.13
C GLN A 340 -23.40 18.65 -26.15
N ARG A 341 -23.83 18.12 -25.03
CA ARG A 341 -25.15 17.48 -24.91
C ARG A 341 -26.26 18.52 -24.97
N GLU A 342 -26.12 19.66 -24.32
CA GLU A 342 -27.07 20.77 -24.40
C GLU A 342 -27.22 21.27 -25.85
N GLU A 343 -26.09 21.40 -26.58
CA GLU A 343 -26.12 21.75 -28.01
C GLU A 343 -26.85 20.71 -28.85
N GLU A 344 -26.58 19.40 -28.65
CA GLU A 344 -27.29 18.33 -29.38
C GLU A 344 -28.79 18.28 -29.05
N GLU A 345 -29.18 18.54 -27.80
CA GLU A 345 -30.60 18.61 -27.42
C GLU A 345 -31.32 19.83 -28.05
N ALA A 346 -30.66 20.97 -28.13
CA ALA A 346 -31.14 22.16 -28.80
C ALA A 346 -31.33 21.90 -30.30
N GLU A 347 -30.38 21.30 -30.98
CA GLU A 347 -30.46 20.95 -32.40
C GLU A 347 -31.62 19.94 -32.66
N ARG A 348 -31.77 18.92 -31.79
CA ARG A 348 -32.90 17.97 -31.91
C ARG A 348 -34.23 18.63 -31.74
N TYR A 349 -34.34 19.59 -30.82
CA TYR A 349 -35.57 20.33 -30.59
C TYR A 349 -35.91 21.22 -31.80
N GLU A 350 -34.95 21.90 -32.39
CA GLU A 350 -35.13 22.68 -33.61
C GLU A 350 -35.53 21.82 -34.81
N MET A 351 -34.92 20.65 -35.00
CA MET A 351 -35.32 19.69 -36.05
C MET A 351 -36.72 19.17 -35.83
N ALA A 352 -37.11 18.85 -34.60
CA ALA A 352 -38.48 18.38 -34.31
C ALA A 352 -39.51 19.46 -34.57
N MET A 353 -39.25 20.72 -34.24
CA MET A 353 -40.11 21.87 -34.54
C MET A 353 -40.24 22.11 -36.06
N ALA A 354 -39.12 22.01 -36.79
CA ALA A 354 -39.12 22.14 -38.25
C ALA A 354 -39.94 21.02 -38.94
N MET A 355 -39.86 19.78 -38.44
CA MET A 355 -40.70 18.68 -38.95
C MET A 355 -42.19 18.84 -38.65
N GLN A 356 -42.57 19.37 -37.48
CA GLN A 356 -43.97 19.69 -37.16
C GLN A 356 -44.50 20.83 -38.01
N GLY A 357 -43.69 21.84 -38.31
CA GLY A 357 -44.07 22.95 -39.21
C GLY A 357 -44.38 22.46 -40.64
N VAL A 358 -43.60 21.50 -41.15
CA VAL A 358 -43.84 20.89 -42.48
C VAL A 358 -45.11 20.05 -42.53
N GLN A 359 -45.55 19.41 -41.43
CA GLN A 359 -46.79 18.66 -41.36
C GLN A 359 -48.03 19.56 -41.31
N THR A 360 -47.95 20.72 -40.67
CA THR A 360 -49.02 21.72 -40.66
C THR A 360 -49.24 22.35 -42.05
N ASP A 361 -48.16 22.68 -42.76
CA ASP A 361 -48.26 23.22 -44.14
C ASP A 361 -48.83 22.20 -45.16
N GLN A 362 -48.54 20.93 -45.00
CA GLN A 362 -49.11 19.87 -45.86
C GLN A 362 -50.59 19.58 -45.55
N SER A 363 -51.03 19.78 -44.32
CA SER A 363 -52.46 19.61 -43.94
C SER A 363 -53.32 20.83 -44.36
N GLU A 364 -52.80 22.04 -44.37
CA GLU A 364 -53.48 23.24 -44.91
C GLU A 364 -53.60 23.20 -46.45
N ASN A 365 -52.55 22.80 -47.16
CA ASN A 365 -52.59 22.65 -48.61
C ASN A 365 -53.50 21.49 -49.07
N ALA A 366 -53.74 20.47 -48.25
CA ALA A 366 -54.68 19.38 -48.57
C ALA A 366 -56.10 19.80 -48.32
N ALA A 367 -56.39 20.77 -47.45
CA ALA A 367 -57.70 21.29 -47.17
C ALA A 367 -58.13 22.31 -48.26
N GLU A 368 -57.27 23.07 -48.88
CA GLU A 368 -57.57 24.02 -49.97
C GLU A 368 -57.80 23.35 -51.33
N THR A 369 -57.34 22.14 -51.57
CA THR A 369 -57.53 21.39 -52.82
C THR A 369 -58.75 20.50 -52.82
N GLY A 370 -59.55 20.44 -51.74
CA GLY A 370 -60.80 19.64 -51.62
C GLY A 370 -62.08 20.37 -51.93
N GLU A 371 -62.07 21.70 -52.26
CA GLU A 371 -63.25 22.48 -52.69
C GLU A 371 -63.07 23.00 -54.15
N GLN A 372 -63.14 22.09 -55.11
CA GLN A 372 -63.56 22.42 -56.49
C GLN A 372 -64.36 21.29 -57.11
#